data_c662fdb1b3aff2fe434985b938cfdf4a
#
_entry.id   c662fdb1b3aff2fe434985b938cfdf4a
#
_cell.length_a   1.000
_cell.length_b   1.000
_cell.length_c   1.000
_cell.angle_alpha   90.00
_cell.angle_beta   90.00
_cell.angle_gamma   90.00
#
_symmetry.space_group_name_H-M   'P 1'
#
loop_
_entity.id
_entity.type
_entity.pdbx_description
1 polymer ?
#
loop_
_entity_poly.entity_id
_entity_poly.type
_entity_poly.pdbx_seq_one_letter_code
_entity_poly.pdbx_strand_id
1 'polypeptide(L)'
;MSENAKASSVNRAKLYQLVLFPLNNGATNVYYVLVLSYIATFGSNVLALGTLFASVMVTAMRLCDAITDPIIGALMDRTNGKFGKFRPFMAIGNLIMAASILVLYGITPMIPDSMMWARYAAFVGLYFVWVIGYTFQTSCTRSGQTVLTNDPKQRPLFTIFNTVGSLLGMGVMQFLAPILAKNYEGGYSSAGFFRTLAPVGIVMSIALTILAIIGIWEKDQPKYFGIGGEKTEKVKVSEYLQIIRENKPMQRLMIAGAGTKLALSIANNTTVLCMLYGCMMGAYDGLYLPMMVLGYACSVPFFILSVRTSQKKGQKASLTKYVSVALACYVGVLVLLLLWGHGDAFHLSLLGENGLSINLYTILFILFFGIGYGAYYATADMPIPMVADCSDYETYRSGKYIPGIMGTLFSLVDKLVSSLSATVVGIAVTFIGLNNLPTQYDPYTPGMNVVVIVLFCAIPMVAWAATLIAMKGYSLTGEKMKEIQAVNACRRDAVANGMKLEDAMEKWQTVDQLPAEYRA
;
A
#
# COMPACT_ATOMS: atom_id res chain seq x y z
N MET A 1 32.01 32.78 12.73
CA MET A 1 31.40 31.74 13.65
C MET A 1 30.17 31.06 13.08
N SER A 2 29.92 31.00 11.77
CA SER A 2 28.64 30.52 11.24
C SER A 2 28.69 29.22 10.44
N GLU A 3 29.81 28.83 9.86
CA GLU A 3 29.87 27.58 9.06
C GLU A 3 30.11 26.31 9.90
N ASN A 4 30.90 26.38 10.98
CA ASN A 4 31.14 25.22 11.84
C ASN A 4 29.97 24.88 12.77
N ALA A 5 29.07 25.82 13.09
CA ALA A 5 27.89 25.56 13.89
C ALA A 5 26.78 24.86 13.08
N LYS A 6 26.69 25.10 11.76
CA LYS A 6 25.72 24.38 10.89
C LYS A 6 26.16 22.94 10.57
N ALA A 7 27.44 22.66 10.50
CA ALA A 7 27.97 21.31 10.25
C ALA A 7 27.75 20.35 11.42
N SER A 8 27.63 20.86 12.66
CA SER A 8 27.39 20.05 13.87
C SER A 8 25.92 19.60 14.07
N SER A 9 24.97 20.12 13.30
CA SER A 9 23.54 19.82 13.44
C SER A 9 23.04 18.69 12.52
N VAL A 10 23.87 18.18 11.61
CA VAL A 10 23.47 17.11 10.68
C VAL A 10 23.58 15.76 11.37
N ASN A 11 22.43 15.18 11.73
CA ASN A 11 22.34 13.82 12.24
C ASN A 11 22.40 12.83 11.08
N ARG A 12 23.49 12.09 10.96
CA ARG A 12 23.67 11.02 9.98
C ARG A 12 23.48 9.66 10.58
N ALA A 13 22.78 8.80 9.88
CA ALA A 13 22.67 7.38 10.22
C ALA A 13 23.88 6.60 9.70
N LYS A 14 24.30 5.58 10.43
CA LYS A 14 25.26 4.57 9.95
C LYS A 14 24.57 3.67 8.92
N LEU A 15 25.32 3.05 8.02
CA LEU A 15 24.75 2.21 6.96
C LEU A 15 23.87 1.09 7.51
N TYR A 16 24.31 0.39 8.58
CA TYR A 16 23.52 -0.68 9.18
C TYR A 16 22.18 -0.18 9.73
N GLN A 17 22.10 1.06 10.23
CA GLN A 17 20.85 1.66 10.72
C GLN A 17 19.88 1.92 9.58
N LEU A 18 20.39 2.41 8.43
CA LEU A 18 19.60 2.63 7.23
C LEU A 18 19.07 1.33 6.62
N VAL A 19 19.80 0.21 6.80
CA VAL A 19 19.40 -1.12 6.28
C VAL A 19 18.47 -1.85 7.25
N LEU A 20 18.81 -1.89 8.54
CA LEU A 20 18.10 -2.72 9.52
C LEU A 20 16.78 -2.10 9.98
N PHE A 21 16.72 -0.78 10.23
CA PHE A 21 15.48 -0.18 10.71
C PHE A 21 14.30 -0.33 9.71
N PRO A 22 14.48 -0.18 8.38
CA PRO A 22 13.44 -0.45 7.40
C PRO A 22 12.86 -1.88 7.41
N LEU A 23 13.55 -2.85 8.02
CA LEU A 23 13.00 -4.21 8.20
C LEU A 23 11.76 -4.23 9.10
N ASN A 24 11.51 -3.16 9.87
CA ASN A 24 10.23 -2.96 10.56
C ASN A 24 9.05 -2.93 9.58
N ASN A 25 9.23 -2.28 8.42
CA ASN A 25 8.24 -2.32 7.35
C ASN A 25 8.10 -3.72 6.75
N GLY A 26 9.21 -4.46 6.62
CA GLY A 26 9.17 -5.87 6.24
C GLY A 26 8.34 -6.72 7.21
N ALA A 27 8.56 -6.56 8.51
CA ALA A 27 7.83 -7.26 9.56
C ALA A 27 6.32 -6.98 9.51
N THR A 28 5.91 -5.72 9.29
CA THR A 28 4.50 -5.37 9.16
C THR A 28 3.89 -5.91 7.86
N ASN A 29 4.66 -6.00 6.78
CA ASN A 29 4.18 -6.56 5.52
C ASN A 29 4.05 -8.08 5.54
N VAL A 30 4.80 -8.80 6.37
CA VAL A 30 4.51 -10.21 6.68
C VAL A 30 3.10 -10.35 7.24
N TYR A 31 2.75 -9.55 8.24
CA TYR A 31 1.41 -9.58 8.83
C TYR A 31 0.33 -9.04 7.88
N TYR A 32 0.69 -8.09 7.01
CA TYR A 32 -0.21 -7.61 5.97
C TYR A 32 -0.69 -8.78 5.09
N VAL A 33 0.24 -9.62 4.60
CA VAL A 33 -0.13 -10.78 3.80
C VAL A 33 -0.90 -11.81 4.64
N LEU A 34 -0.41 -12.16 5.84
CA LEU A 34 -1.07 -13.12 6.73
C LEU A 34 -2.52 -12.79 7.00
N VAL A 35 -2.84 -11.52 7.24
CA VAL A 35 -4.18 -11.10 7.62
C VAL A 35 -4.93 -10.57 6.40
N LEU A 36 -4.48 -9.49 5.79
CA LEU A 36 -5.30 -8.78 4.80
C LEU A 36 -5.52 -9.55 3.50
N SER A 37 -4.61 -10.48 3.14
CA SER A 37 -4.81 -11.32 1.96
C SER A 37 -5.73 -12.51 2.24
N TYR A 38 -5.82 -12.99 3.49
CA TYR A 38 -6.48 -14.26 3.80
C TYR A 38 -7.59 -14.19 4.83
N ILE A 39 -7.74 -13.08 5.59
CA ILE A 39 -8.72 -12.97 6.69
C ILE A 39 -10.18 -13.13 6.21
N ALA A 40 -10.51 -12.62 5.02
CA ALA A 40 -11.83 -12.77 4.44
C ALA A 40 -12.12 -14.24 4.09
N THR A 41 -11.16 -14.93 3.47
CA THR A 41 -11.24 -16.36 3.15
C THR A 41 -11.33 -17.20 4.43
N PHE A 42 -10.51 -16.88 5.44
CA PHE A 42 -10.56 -17.56 6.73
C PHE A 42 -11.93 -17.39 7.42
N GLY A 43 -12.43 -16.16 7.49
CA GLY A 43 -13.75 -15.88 8.10
C GLY A 43 -14.90 -16.55 7.36
N SER A 44 -14.88 -16.52 6.03
CA SER A 44 -15.90 -17.14 5.18
C SER A 44 -15.84 -18.67 5.22
N ASN A 45 -14.67 -19.24 4.93
CA ASN A 45 -14.56 -20.67 4.61
C ASN A 45 -14.23 -21.53 5.84
N VAL A 46 -13.39 -21.01 6.77
CA VAL A 46 -12.98 -21.78 7.95
C VAL A 46 -13.93 -21.56 9.14
N LEU A 47 -14.35 -20.31 9.36
CA LEU A 47 -15.25 -19.97 10.47
C LEU A 47 -16.74 -19.99 10.08
N ALA A 48 -17.06 -20.12 8.80
CA ALA A 48 -18.43 -20.11 8.26
C ALA A 48 -19.24 -18.84 8.61
N LEU A 49 -18.58 -17.67 8.69
CA LEU A 49 -19.22 -16.41 9.05
C LEU A 49 -19.99 -15.76 7.88
N GLY A 50 -19.94 -16.37 6.69
CA GLY A 50 -20.51 -15.83 5.47
C GLY A 50 -19.59 -14.86 4.73
N THR A 51 -19.61 -14.97 3.41
CA THR A 51 -18.72 -14.25 2.49
C THR A 51 -18.81 -12.74 2.63
N LEU A 52 -20.06 -12.22 2.63
CA LEU A 52 -20.29 -10.78 2.70
C LEU A 52 -19.81 -10.19 4.03
N PHE A 53 -20.13 -10.83 5.16
CA PHE A 53 -19.70 -10.38 6.48
C PHE A 53 -18.16 -10.34 6.57
N ALA A 54 -17.50 -11.45 6.23
CA ALA A 54 -16.05 -11.55 6.31
C ALA A 54 -15.34 -10.49 5.43
N SER A 55 -15.86 -10.26 4.22
CA SER A 55 -15.31 -9.28 3.28
C SER A 55 -15.55 -7.83 3.70
N VAL A 56 -16.75 -7.50 4.19
CA VAL A 56 -17.07 -6.15 4.69
C VAL A 56 -16.27 -5.82 5.95
N MET A 57 -15.99 -6.80 6.81
CA MET A 57 -15.18 -6.60 8.02
C MET A 57 -13.76 -6.15 7.69
N VAL A 58 -13.18 -6.52 6.56
CA VAL A 58 -11.88 -6.00 6.11
C VAL A 58 -11.93 -4.48 5.95
N THR A 59 -12.97 -3.96 5.29
CA THR A 59 -13.15 -2.51 5.11
C THR A 59 -13.46 -1.81 6.44
N ALA A 60 -14.33 -2.39 7.26
CA ALA A 60 -14.67 -1.84 8.57
C ALA A 60 -13.44 -1.70 9.49
N MET A 61 -12.57 -2.71 9.53
CA MET A 61 -11.35 -2.67 10.34
C MET A 61 -10.32 -1.68 9.80
N ARG A 62 -10.29 -1.41 8.49
CA ARG A 62 -9.47 -0.33 7.93
C ARG A 62 -9.97 1.05 8.32
N LEU A 63 -11.28 1.23 8.46
CA LEU A 63 -11.84 2.47 9.01
C LEU A 63 -11.45 2.65 10.49
N CYS A 64 -11.48 1.57 11.28
CA CYS A 64 -10.97 1.58 12.66
C CYS A 64 -9.48 1.94 12.71
N ASP A 65 -8.66 1.39 11.81
CA ASP A 65 -7.23 1.72 11.68
C ASP A 65 -7.01 3.24 11.45
N ALA A 66 -7.84 3.85 10.60
CA ALA A 66 -7.78 5.29 10.35
C ALA A 66 -8.11 6.15 11.60
N ILE A 67 -8.94 5.64 12.49
CA ILE A 67 -9.28 6.31 13.78
C ILE A 67 -8.17 6.08 14.81
N THR A 68 -7.59 4.90 14.85
CA THR A 68 -6.54 4.55 15.83
C THR A 68 -5.19 5.18 15.50
N ASP A 69 -4.87 5.46 14.23
CA ASP A 69 -3.61 6.09 13.80
C ASP A 69 -3.28 7.39 14.57
N PRO A 70 -4.17 8.41 14.64
CA PRO A 70 -3.89 9.63 15.37
C PRO A 70 -3.75 9.43 16.88
N ILE A 71 -4.54 8.52 17.44
CA ILE A 71 -4.53 8.22 18.88
C ILE A 71 -3.19 7.62 19.28
N ILE A 72 -2.74 6.62 18.52
CA ILE A 72 -1.48 5.92 18.75
C ILE A 72 -0.28 6.85 18.46
N GLY A 73 -0.36 7.67 17.42
CA GLY A 73 0.63 8.71 17.16
C GLY A 73 0.79 9.67 18.35
N ALA A 74 -0.32 10.16 18.91
CA ALA A 74 -0.30 11.03 20.08
C ALA A 74 0.24 10.32 21.34
N LEU A 75 -0.08 9.04 21.53
CA LEU A 75 0.45 8.22 22.62
C LEU A 75 1.97 8.05 22.49
N MET A 76 2.43 7.74 21.28
CA MET A 76 3.86 7.60 20.98
C MET A 76 4.61 8.92 21.19
N ASP A 77 4.02 10.06 20.82
CA ASP A 77 4.63 11.38 21.02
C ASP A 77 4.81 11.79 22.48
N ARG A 78 3.96 11.28 23.36
CA ARG A 78 4.06 11.49 24.80
C ARG A 78 5.02 10.54 25.50
N THR A 79 5.50 9.51 24.80
CA THR A 79 6.36 8.47 25.39
C THR A 79 7.83 8.88 25.25
N ASN A 80 8.51 9.09 26.39
CA ASN A 80 9.93 9.39 26.50
C ASN A 80 10.56 8.53 27.61
N GLY A 81 10.48 7.19 27.47
CA GLY A 81 10.93 6.25 28.47
C GLY A 81 12.42 5.86 28.36
N LYS A 82 12.93 5.11 29.34
CA LYS A 82 14.30 4.54 29.35
C LYS A 82 14.58 3.65 28.13
N PHE A 83 13.55 3.04 27.56
CA PHE A 83 13.65 2.16 26.39
C PHE A 83 13.51 2.90 25.05
N GLY A 84 13.52 4.23 25.05
CA GLY A 84 13.30 5.05 23.90
C GLY A 84 11.80 5.31 23.62
N LYS A 85 11.52 5.89 22.44
CA LYS A 85 10.18 6.24 22.00
C LYS A 85 9.60 5.17 21.08
N PHE A 86 10.39 4.63 20.15
CA PHE A 86 9.91 3.75 19.08
C PHE A 86 10.04 2.25 19.43
N ARG A 87 11.12 1.85 20.09
CA ARG A 87 11.39 0.43 20.41
C ARG A 87 10.28 -0.27 21.18
N PRO A 88 9.69 0.33 22.25
CA PRO A 88 8.57 -0.30 22.96
C PRO A 88 7.35 -0.55 22.05
N PHE A 89 7.00 0.43 21.21
CA PHE A 89 5.86 0.30 20.30
C PHE A 89 6.08 -0.75 19.21
N MET A 90 7.32 -0.87 18.69
CA MET A 90 7.67 -1.94 17.74
C MET A 90 7.52 -3.32 18.39
N ALA A 91 8.08 -3.51 19.59
CA ALA A 91 8.02 -4.79 20.30
C ALA A 91 6.59 -5.15 20.72
N ILE A 92 5.89 -4.24 21.40
CA ILE A 92 4.52 -4.45 21.87
C ILE A 92 3.57 -4.64 20.69
N GLY A 93 3.68 -3.81 19.64
CA GLY A 93 2.85 -3.94 18.44
C GLY A 93 3.01 -5.30 17.77
N ASN A 94 4.26 -5.78 17.62
CA ASN A 94 4.53 -7.11 17.06
C ASN A 94 3.95 -8.23 17.94
N LEU A 95 4.11 -8.15 19.27
CA LEU A 95 3.56 -9.14 20.20
C LEU A 95 2.03 -9.18 20.19
N ILE A 96 1.38 -8.02 20.15
CA ILE A 96 -0.09 -7.92 20.03
C ILE A 96 -0.56 -8.60 18.74
N MET A 97 0.08 -8.31 17.60
CA MET A 97 -0.26 -8.94 16.32
C MET A 97 -0.03 -10.45 16.36
N ALA A 98 1.11 -10.90 16.90
CA ALA A 98 1.44 -12.32 17.03
C ALA A 98 0.40 -13.07 17.88
N ALA A 99 0.10 -12.56 19.07
CA ALA A 99 -0.89 -13.16 19.97
C ALA A 99 -2.28 -13.21 19.34
N SER A 100 -2.73 -12.10 18.72
CA SER A 100 -4.03 -12.03 18.04
C SER A 100 -4.16 -13.08 16.94
N ILE A 101 -3.13 -13.24 16.10
CA ILE A 101 -3.14 -14.19 14.99
C ILE A 101 -3.08 -15.63 15.47
N LEU A 102 -2.25 -15.93 16.50
CA LEU A 102 -2.18 -17.27 17.08
C LEU A 102 -3.55 -17.71 17.64
N VAL A 103 -4.25 -16.83 18.33
CA VAL A 103 -5.59 -17.12 18.84
C VAL A 103 -6.58 -17.19 17.70
N LEU A 104 -6.55 -16.25 16.76
CA LEU A 104 -7.50 -16.19 15.63
C LEU A 104 -7.40 -17.43 14.75
N TYR A 105 -6.21 -17.79 14.29
CA TYR A 105 -6.03 -18.90 13.34
C TYR A 105 -5.89 -20.27 14.04
N GLY A 106 -5.42 -20.28 15.29
CA GLY A 106 -5.20 -21.51 16.05
C GLY A 106 -6.44 -21.99 16.84
N ILE A 107 -7.07 -21.08 17.59
CA ILE A 107 -8.08 -21.42 18.60
C ILE A 107 -9.51 -21.22 18.06
N THR A 108 -9.78 -20.11 17.34
CA THR A 108 -11.17 -19.82 16.91
C THR A 108 -11.82 -20.91 16.05
N PRO A 109 -11.10 -21.68 15.19
CA PRO A 109 -11.70 -22.80 14.48
C PRO A 109 -12.16 -23.97 15.37
N MET A 110 -11.73 -23.99 16.65
CA MET A 110 -12.18 -25.01 17.62
C MET A 110 -13.51 -24.66 18.29
N ILE A 111 -14.02 -23.44 18.09
CA ILE A 111 -15.32 -23.03 18.64
C ILE A 111 -16.41 -23.83 17.92
N PRO A 112 -17.30 -24.55 18.66
CA PRO A 112 -18.36 -25.36 18.05
C PRO A 112 -19.34 -24.54 17.22
N ASP A 113 -19.96 -25.16 16.21
CA ASP A 113 -20.96 -24.50 15.35
C ASP A 113 -22.21 -24.06 16.16
N SER A 114 -22.51 -24.71 17.28
CA SER A 114 -23.56 -24.29 18.20
C SER A 114 -23.32 -22.92 18.85
N MET A 115 -22.06 -22.41 18.82
CA MET A 115 -21.66 -21.13 19.40
C MET A 115 -21.24 -20.12 18.32
N MET A 116 -22.01 -20.01 17.23
CA MET A 116 -21.68 -19.09 16.12
C MET A 116 -21.45 -17.65 16.59
N TRP A 117 -22.23 -17.16 17.57
CA TRP A 117 -22.04 -15.82 18.12
C TRP A 117 -20.61 -15.62 18.68
N ALA A 118 -20.02 -16.68 19.29
CA ALA A 118 -18.65 -16.62 19.82
C ALA A 118 -17.60 -16.56 18.68
N ARG A 119 -17.84 -17.23 17.54
CA ARG A 119 -16.99 -17.10 16.34
C ARG A 119 -17.02 -15.68 15.80
N TYR A 120 -18.21 -15.06 15.67
CA TYR A 120 -18.34 -13.66 15.26
C TYR A 120 -17.61 -12.71 16.23
N ALA A 121 -17.85 -12.87 17.53
CA ALA A 121 -17.21 -12.02 18.56
C ALA A 121 -15.69 -12.18 18.58
N ALA A 122 -15.17 -13.41 18.51
CA ALA A 122 -13.75 -13.69 18.46
C ALA A 122 -13.12 -13.14 17.18
N PHE A 123 -13.74 -13.32 16.02
CA PHE A 123 -13.24 -12.79 14.75
C PHE A 123 -13.11 -11.27 14.78
N VAL A 124 -14.18 -10.56 15.15
CA VAL A 124 -14.19 -9.09 15.21
C VAL A 124 -13.22 -8.57 16.28
N GLY A 125 -13.28 -9.13 17.50
CA GLY A 125 -12.45 -8.68 18.62
C GLY A 125 -10.96 -8.88 18.39
N LEU A 126 -10.56 -10.10 17.93
CA LEU A 126 -9.15 -10.40 17.66
C LEU A 126 -8.61 -9.62 16.45
N TYR A 127 -9.44 -9.42 15.43
CA TYR A 127 -9.06 -8.60 14.28
C TYR A 127 -8.86 -7.12 14.69
N PHE A 128 -9.74 -6.58 15.54
CA PHE A 128 -9.58 -5.22 16.09
C PHE A 128 -8.32 -5.09 16.94
N VAL A 129 -8.03 -6.06 17.81
CA VAL A 129 -6.78 -6.08 18.62
C VAL A 129 -5.55 -6.16 17.70
N TRP A 130 -5.62 -6.94 16.63
CA TRP A 130 -4.55 -6.99 15.62
C TRP A 130 -4.34 -5.62 14.94
N VAL A 131 -5.42 -4.89 14.60
CA VAL A 131 -5.34 -3.55 14.01
C VAL A 131 -4.58 -2.59 14.92
N ILE A 132 -4.83 -2.62 16.24
CA ILE A 132 -4.10 -1.80 17.21
C ILE A 132 -2.60 -2.11 17.17
N GLY A 133 -2.21 -3.39 17.19
CA GLY A 133 -0.81 -3.81 17.08
C GLY A 133 -0.18 -3.38 15.77
N TYR A 134 -0.91 -3.50 14.66
CA TYR A 134 -0.47 -3.08 13.34
C TYR A 134 -0.21 -1.56 13.28
N THR A 135 -1.11 -0.76 13.85
CA THR A 135 -0.94 0.69 13.94
C THR A 135 0.27 1.07 14.80
N PHE A 136 0.53 0.37 15.91
CA PHE A 136 1.73 0.59 16.73
C PHE A 136 3.01 0.47 15.89
N GLN A 137 3.13 -0.61 15.14
CA GLN A 137 4.35 -0.91 14.40
C GLN A 137 4.49 -0.05 13.14
N THR A 138 3.41 0.20 12.40
CA THR A 138 3.44 1.04 11.20
C THR A 138 3.71 2.51 11.51
N SER A 139 3.21 3.03 12.64
CA SER A 139 3.51 4.37 13.10
C SER A 139 5.00 4.55 13.40
N CYS A 140 5.66 3.51 13.96
CA CYS A 140 7.11 3.53 14.16
C CYS A 140 7.89 3.58 12.84
N THR A 141 7.46 2.86 11.81
CA THR A 141 8.10 2.91 10.48
C THR A 141 8.07 4.32 9.89
N ARG A 142 6.93 5.01 10.02
CA ARG A 142 6.74 6.37 9.46
C ARG A 142 7.51 7.43 10.24
N SER A 143 7.42 7.39 11.57
CA SER A 143 8.01 8.44 12.44
C SER A 143 9.47 8.19 12.78
N GLY A 144 9.93 6.94 12.86
CA GLY A 144 11.28 6.60 13.30
C GLY A 144 12.39 7.06 12.36
N GLN A 145 12.10 7.27 11.06
CA GLN A 145 13.10 7.84 10.15
C GLN A 145 13.52 9.26 10.54
N THR A 146 12.67 10.02 11.25
CA THR A 146 12.97 11.39 11.66
C THR A 146 14.12 11.48 12.66
N VAL A 147 14.28 10.44 13.49
CA VAL A 147 15.38 10.35 14.46
C VAL A 147 16.63 9.71 13.88
N LEU A 148 16.49 8.90 12.83
CA LEU A 148 17.62 8.25 12.16
C LEU A 148 18.51 9.25 11.45
N THR A 149 17.95 10.11 10.62
CA THR A 149 18.72 11.06 9.82
C THR A 149 17.90 12.28 9.42
N ASN A 150 18.54 13.44 9.49
CA ASN A 150 18.06 14.67 8.88
C ASN A 150 18.90 15.06 7.63
N ASP A 151 19.87 14.21 7.22
CA ASP A 151 20.68 14.44 6.02
C ASP A 151 19.84 14.22 4.76
N PRO A 152 19.67 15.27 3.92
CA PRO A 152 18.90 15.17 2.67
C PRO A 152 19.44 14.09 1.70
N LYS A 153 20.73 13.75 1.78
CA LYS A 153 21.36 12.73 0.93
C LYS A 153 21.02 11.30 1.40
N GLN A 154 20.74 11.11 2.69
CA GLN A 154 20.42 9.78 3.24
C GLN A 154 18.91 9.45 3.19
N ARG A 155 18.03 10.45 3.18
CA ARG A 155 16.58 10.21 3.12
C ARG A 155 16.13 9.38 1.91
N PRO A 156 16.63 9.62 0.67
CA PRO A 156 16.30 8.76 -0.47
C PRO A 156 16.79 7.31 -0.30
N LEU A 157 17.95 7.09 0.32
CA LEU A 157 18.48 5.76 0.61
C LEU A 157 17.57 5.02 1.59
N PHE A 158 17.09 5.70 2.63
CA PHE A 158 16.12 5.13 3.55
C PHE A 158 14.86 4.66 2.82
N THR A 159 14.32 5.45 1.91
CA THR A 159 13.14 5.07 1.11
C THR A 159 13.40 3.81 0.29
N ILE A 160 14.57 3.69 -0.33
CA ILE A 160 14.95 2.48 -1.09
C ILE A 160 14.96 1.26 -0.17
N PHE A 161 15.66 1.32 0.97
CA PHE A 161 15.72 0.21 1.90
C PHE A 161 14.37 -0.13 2.54
N ASN A 162 13.52 0.88 2.75
CA ASN A 162 12.15 0.69 3.24
C ASN A 162 11.29 -0.07 2.22
N THR A 163 11.44 0.24 0.93
CA THR A 163 10.77 -0.50 -0.15
C THR A 163 11.31 -1.93 -0.26
N VAL A 164 12.62 -2.11 -0.19
CA VAL A 164 13.23 -3.46 -0.20
C VAL A 164 12.76 -4.28 1.00
N GLY A 165 12.71 -3.70 2.20
CA GLY A 165 12.18 -4.38 3.40
C GLY A 165 10.72 -4.79 3.23
N SER A 166 9.89 -3.91 2.69
CA SER A 166 8.48 -4.19 2.37
C SER A 166 8.33 -5.36 1.40
N LEU A 167 9.08 -5.31 0.29
CA LEU A 167 9.05 -6.36 -0.74
C LEU A 167 9.54 -7.71 -0.18
N LEU A 168 10.54 -7.71 0.70
CA LEU A 168 11.04 -8.92 1.34
C LEU A 168 9.96 -9.56 2.22
N GLY A 169 9.31 -8.79 3.09
CA GLY A 169 8.25 -9.30 3.96
C GLY A 169 7.04 -9.79 3.19
N MET A 170 6.52 -8.97 2.27
CA MET A 170 5.36 -9.30 1.45
C MET A 170 5.67 -10.44 0.48
N GLY A 171 6.79 -10.36 -0.26
CA GLY A 171 7.15 -11.30 -1.31
C GLY A 171 7.36 -12.71 -0.75
N VAL A 172 8.14 -12.86 0.32
CA VAL A 172 8.37 -14.18 0.91
C VAL A 172 7.05 -14.83 1.32
N MET A 173 6.14 -14.08 1.95
CA MET A 173 4.84 -14.63 2.37
C MET A 173 3.93 -14.96 1.19
N GLN A 174 3.93 -14.15 0.13
CA GLN A 174 3.13 -14.42 -1.07
C GLN A 174 3.62 -15.64 -1.85
N PHE A 175 4.93 -15.94 -1.83
CA PHE A 175 5.47 -17.18 -2.40
C PHE A 175 5.26 -18.39 -1.50
N LEU A 176 5.42 -18.22 -0.19
CA LEU A 176 5.35 -19.32 0.78
C LEU A 176 3.91 -19.84 0.96
N ALA A 177 2.93 -18.94 1.01
CA ALA A 177 1.55 -19.32 1.30
C ALA A 177 0.96 -20.32 0.28
N PRO A 178 1.06 -20.14 -1.06
CA PRO A 178 0.55 -21.14 -2.01
C PRO A 178 1.33 -22.46 -1.95
N ILE A 179 2.64 -22.43 -1.67
CA ILE A 179 3.45 -23.64 -1.49
C ILE A 179 2.97 -24.45 -0.28
N LEU A 180 2.69 -23.78 0.82
CA LEU A 180 2.16 -24.44 2.03
C LEU A 180 0.73 -24.94 1.81
N ALA A 181 -0.10 -24.17 1.09
CA ALA A 181 -1.49 -24.54 0.86
C ALA A 181 -1.67 -25.89 0.12
N LYS A 182 -0.72 -26.27 -0.74
CA LYS A 182 -0.69 -27.56 -1.44
C LYS A 182 -0.66 -28.77 -0.52
N ASN A 183 -0.12 -28.62 0.70
CA ASN A 183 0.01 -29.70 1.66
C ASN A 183 -1.27 -29.96 2.44
N TYR A 184 -2.33 -29.19 2.20
CA TYR A 184 -3.60 -29.29 2.92
C TYR A 184 -4.76 -29.53 1.95
N GLU A 185 -5.56 -30.54 2.25
CA GLU A 185 -6.83 -30.76 1.55
C GLU A 185 -7.73 -29.51 1.74
N GLY A 186 -8.28 -29.00 0.64
CA GLY A 186 -9.02 -27.74 0.62
C GLY A 186 -8.15 -26.45 0.57
N GLY A 187 -6.82 -26.56 0.58
CA GLY A 187 -5.90 -25.44 0.39
C GLY A 187 -6.18 -24.27 1.35
N TYR A 188 -6.55 -23.11 0.82
CA TYR A 188 -6.87 -21.90 1.60
C TYR A 188 -8.17 -22.01 2.41
N SER A 189 -8.99 -23.03 2.23
CA SER A 189 -10.15 -23.33 3.10
C SER A 189 -9.80 -24.19 4.31
N SER A 190 -8.56 -24.69 4.41
CA SER A 190 -8.14 -25.57 5.50
C SER A 190 -7.71 -24.79 6.74
N ALA A 191 -8.28 -25.10 7.90
CA ALA A 191 -7.80 -24.60 9.18
C ALA A 191 -6.34 -25.01 9.47
N GLY A 192 -5.91 -26.19 8.98
CA GLY A 192 -4.54 -26.67 9.09
C GLY A 192 -3.53 -25.77 8.39
N PHE A 193 -3.88 -25.26 7.20
CA PHE A 193 -3.07 -24.29 6.47
C PHE A 193 -2.80 -23.04 7.33
N PHE A 194 -3.85 -22.44 7.91
CA PHE A 194 -3.70 -21.24 8.74
C PHE A 194 -2.90 -21.48 10.02
N ARG A 195 -3.08 -22.65 10.65
CA ARG A 195 -2.32 -23.05 11.83
C ARG A 195 -0.82 -23.21 11.55
N THR A 196 -0.44 -23.54 10.32
CA THR A 196 0.97 -23.65 9.92
C THR A 196 1.52 -22.33 9.41
N LEU A 197 0.77 -21.59 8.61
CA LEU A 197 1.21 -20.33 8.04
C LEU A 197 1.44 -19.25 9.12
N ALA A 198 0.58 -19.19 10.14
CA ALA A 198 0.65 -18.19 11.19
C ALA A 198 1.96 -18.24 11.98
N PRO A 199 2.39 -19.37 12.57
CA PRO A 199 3.67 -19.45 13.30
C PRO A 199 4.87 -19.09 12.41
N VAL A 200 4.90 -19.54 11.16
CA VAL A 200 5.98 -19.24 10.22
C VAL A 200 6.10 -17.72 9.99
N GLY A 201 4.99 -17.07 9.68
CA GLY A 201 4.98 -15.62 9.49
C GLY A 201 5.31 -14.85 10.78
N ILE A 202 4.82 -15.31 11.93
CA ILE A 202 5.12 -14.71 13.23
C ILE A 202 6.62 -14.76 13.53
N VAL A 203 7.26 -15.93 13.39
CA VAL A 203 8.70 -16.08 13.61
C VAL A 203 9.50 -15.16 12.68
N MET A 204 9.14 -15.10 11.40
CA MET A 204 9.77 -14.21 10.44
C MET A 204 9.60 -12.74 10.84
N SER A 205 8.38 -12.32 11.21
CA SER A 205 8.11 -10.95 11.62
C SER A 205 8.84 -10.56 12.90
N ILE A 206 8.90 -11.45 13.91
CA ILE A 206 9.67 -11.23 15.13
C ILE A 206 11.16 -11.05 14.81
N ALA A 207 11.73 -11.90 13.96
CA ALA A 207 13.14 -11.79 13.56
C ALA A 207 13.43 -10.44 12.88
N LEU A 208 12.59 -10.02 11.93
CA LEU A 208 12.71 -8.73 11.25
C LEU A 208 12.53 -7.55 12.23
N THR A 209 11.61 -7.65 13.20
CA THR A 209 11.38 -6.61 14.21
C THR A 209 12.59 -6.49 15.16
N ILE A 210 13.20 -7.59 15.58
CA ILE A 210 14.43 -7.58 16.40
C ILE A 210 15.55 -6.87 15.66
N LEU A 211 15.78 -7.20 14.38
CA LEU A 211 16.78 -6.54 13.55
C LEU A 211 16.50 -5.04 13.41
N ALA A 212 15.23 -4.66 13.23
CA ALA A 212 14.83 -3.26 13.13
C ALA A 212 15.05 -2.50 14.45
N ILE A 213 14.77 -3.12 15.61
CA ILE A 213 15.05 -2.56 16.94
C ILE A 213 16.55 -2.32 17.10
N ILE A 214 17.40 -3.27 16.69
CA ILE A 214 18.86 -3.11 16.68
C ILE A 214 19.26 -1.91 15.81
N GLY A 215 18.63 -1.78 14.65
CA GLY A 215 18.88 -0.68 13.71
C GLY A 215 18.63 0.71 14.28
N ILE A 216 17.57 0.88 15.10
CA ILE A 216 17.21 2.20 15.66
C ILE A 216 17.81 2.42 17.07
N TRP A 217 18.41 1.39 17.69
CA TRP A 217 18.79 1.40 19.11
C TRP A 217 19.58 2.63 19.56
N GLU A 218 20.62 3.00 18.81
CA GLU A 218 21.46 4.15 19.15
C GLU A 218 20.76 5.49 18.95
N LYS A 219 19.78 5.56 18.04
CA LYS A 219 19.10 6.79 17.63
C LYS A 219 17.79 7.03 18.39
N ASP A 220 17.21 5.99 18.97
CA ASP A 220 15.97 6.10 19.76
C ASP A 220 16.26 6.59 21.18
N GLN A 221 16.76 7.82 21.28
CA GLN A 221 17.14 8.49 22.54
C GLN A 221 16.66 9.96 22.52
N PRO A 222 16.35 10.55 23.69
CA PRO A 222 15.81 11.92 23.81
C PRO A 222 16.64 12.98 23.09
N LYS A 223 17.96 12.80 23.00
CA LYS A 223 18.86 13.75 22.33
C LYS A 223 18.62 13.91 20.81
N TYR A 224 17.93 12.95 20.19
CA TYR A 224 17.59 13.00 18.77
C TYR A 224 16.11 13.36 18.53
N PHE A 225 15.30 13.48 19.59
CA PHE A 225 13.90 13.83 19.49
C PHE A 225 13.75 15.34 19.28
N GLY A 226 12.88 15.73 18.34
CA GLY A 226 12.58 17.14 18.09
C GLY A 226 13.60 17.90 17.24
N ILE A 227 14.63 17.25 16.71
CA ILE A 227 15.53 17.84 15.70
C ILE A 227 14.77 17.90 14.37
N GLY A 228 14.08 19.00 14.11
CA GLY A 228 13.25 19.23 12.92
C GLY A 228 11.74 19.18 13.18
N GLY A 229 11.31 19.15 14.44
CA GLY A 229 9.91 19.26 14.80
C GLY A 229 9.44 20.72 14.79
N GLU A 230 9.02 21.25 13.66
CA GLU A 230 8.04 22.32 13.65
C GLU A 230 6.81 21.79 14.41
N LYS A 231 6.31 22.55 15.40
CA LYS A 231 5.08 22.21 16.11
C LYS A 231 3.98 22.11 15.08
N THR A 232 3.56 20.89 14.75
CA THR A 232 2.38 20.66 13.92
C THR A 232 1.21 21.28 14.64
N GLU A 233 0.63 22.34 14.10
CA GLU A 233 -0.59 22.93 14.64
C GLU A 233 -1.66 21.85 14.72
N LYS A 234 -2.39 21.80 15.84
CA LYS A 234 -3.52 20.87 16.02
C LYS A 234 -4.65 21.34 15.11
N VAL A 235 -4.73 20.76 13.93
CA VAL A 235 -5.77 21.07 12.95
C VAL A 235 -7.06 20.36 13.33
N LYS A 236 -8.17 21.08 13.30
CA LYS A 236 -9.51 20.51 13.55
C LYS A 236 -9.98 19.70 12.34
N VAL A 237 -10.78 18.66 12.59
CA VAL A 237 -11.34 17.80 11.49
C VAL A 237 -12.08 18.63 10.44
N SER A 238 -12.74 19.72 10.83
CA SER A 238 -13.41 20.65 9.90
C SER A 238 -12.43 21.32 8.91
N GLU A 239 -11.19 21.56 9.32
CA GLU A 239 -10.17 22.17 8.47
C GLU A 239 -9.67 21.17 7.40
N TYR A 240 -9.65 19.87 7.70
CA TYR A 240 -9.35 18.83 6.71
C TYR A 240 -10.33 18.86 5.52
N LEU A 241 -11.64 18.98 5.82
CA LEU A 241 -12.67 19.06 4.78
C LEU A 241 -12.55 20.33 3.95
N GLN A 242 -12.21 21.46 4.58
CA GLN A 242 -11.99 22.71 3.89
C GLN A 242 -10.79 22.64 2.94
N ILE A 243 -9.65 22.08 3.41
CA ILE A 243 -8.44 21.90 2.58
C ILE A 243 -8.77 21.02 1.37
N ILE A 244 -9.46 19.88 1.58
CA ILE A 244 -9.87 19.01 0.46
C ILE A 244 -10.73 19.79 -0.54
N ARG A 245 -11.68 20.61 -0.07
CA ARG A 245 -12.61 21.35 -0.94
C ARG A 245 -11.91 22.43 -1.75
N GLU A 246 -10.89 23.06 -1.21
CA GLU A 246 -10.21 24.20 -1.80
C GLU A 246 -8.99 23.80 -2.64
N ASN A 247 -8.28 22.74 -2.26
CA ASN A 247 -7.08 22.25 -2.98
C ASN A 247 -7.48 21.29 -4.11
N LYS A 248 -7.81 21.85 -5.26
CA LYS A 248 -8.20 21.08 -6.45
C LYS A 248 -7.16 20.06 -6.93
N PRO A 249 -5.84 20.37 -6.98
CA PRO A 249 -4.82 19.37 -7.27
C PRO A 249 -4.88 18.18 -6.34
N MET A 250 -5.07 18.38 -5.03
CA MET A 250 -5.19 17.31 -4.05
C MET A 250 -6.42 16.42 -4.32
N GLN A 251 -7.57 17.00 -4.63
CA GLN A 251 -8.77 16.23 -5.02
C GLN A 251 -8.48 15.31 -6.22
N ARG A 252 -7.83 15.87 -7.27
CA ARG A 252 -7.46 15.10 -8.46
C ARG A 252 -6.47 13.99 -8.16
N LEU A 253 -5.51 14.27 -7.28
CA LEU A 253 -4.52 13.30 -6.84
C LEU A 253 -5.16 12.18 -6.01
N MET A 254 -6.11 12.50 -5.12
CA MET A 254 -6.86 11.51 -4.35
C MET A 254 -7.64 10.55 -5.26
N ILE A 255 -8.31 11.07 -6.30
CA ILE A 255 -9.01 10.23 -7.28
C ILE A 255 -8.03 9.35 -8.05
N ALA A 256 -6.91 9.91 -8.49
CA ALA A 256 -5.90 9.15 -9.22
C ALA A 256 -5.24 8.06 -8.36
N GLY A 257 -4.87 8.39 -7.11
CA GLY A 257 -4.33 7.42 -6.15
C GLY A 257 -5.33 6.34 -5.79
N ALA A 258 -6.60 6.72 -5.56
CA ALA A 258 -7.69 5.77 -5.35
C ALA A 258 -7.84 4.80 -6.54
N GLY A 259 -7.83 5.32 -7.77
CA GLY A 259 -7.95 4.50 -8.97
C GLY A 259 -6.80 3.51 -9.13
N THR A 260 -5.54 3.96 -9.02
CA THR A 260 -4.38 3.07 -9.12
C THR A 260 -4.36 2.02 -8.02
N LYS A 261 -4.73 2.40 -6.80
CA LYS A 261 -4.71 1.50 -5.64
C LYS A 261 -5.84 0.46 -5.69
N LEU A 262 -7.04 0.87 -6.10
CA LEU A 262 -8.17 -0.05 -6.26
C LEU A 262 -7.87 -1.10 -7.33
N ALA A 263 -7.36 -0.69 -8.48
CA ALA A 263 -6.97 -1.59 -9.55
C ALA A 263 -5.95 -2.63 -9.06
N LEU A 264 -4.90 -2.18 -8.36
CA LEU A 264 -3.88 -3.06 -7.79
C LEU A 264 -4.47 -4.05 -6.77
N SER A 265 -5.29 -3.55 -5.85
CA SER A 265 -5.82 -4.35 -4.74
C SER A 265 -6.81 -5.41 -5.22
N ILE A 266 -7.61 -5.13 -6.25
CA ILE A 266 -8.56 -6.11 -6.81
C ILE A 266 -7.83 -7.12 -7.69
N ALA A 267 -6.95 -6.68 -8.59
CA ALA A 267 -6.23 -7.59 -9.49
C ALA A 267 -5.31 -8.57 -8.74
N ASN A 268 -4.79 -8.17 -7.59
CA ASN A 268 -3.95 -9.04 -6.73
C ASN A 268 -4.75 -9.71 -5.58
N ASN A 269 -6.08 -9.62 -5.58
CA ASN A 269 -6.87 -10.28 -4.55
C ASN A 269 -6.79 -11.80 -4.70
N THR A 270 -6.47 -12.49 -3.61
CA THR A 270 -6.27 -13.95 -3.60
C THR A 270 -7.46 -14.70 -4.19
N THR A 271 -8.69 -14.33 -3.83
CA THR A 271 -9.91 -14.97 -4.34
C THR A 271 -10.06 -14.78 -5.85
N VAL A 272 -9.75 -13.59 -6.38
CA VAL A 272 -9.80 -13.33 -7.83
C VAL A 272 -8.79 -14.20 -8.58
N LEU A 273 -7.57 -14.34 -8.04
CA LEU A 273 -6.53 -15.18 -8.62
C LEU A 273 -6.85 -16.67 -8.51
N CYS A 274 -7.51 -17.11 -7.41
CA CYS A 274 -8.02 -18.47 -7.28
C CYS A 274 -9.10 -18.77 -8.31
N MET A 275 -10.06 -17.87 -8.50
CA MET A 275 -11.09 -18.03 -9.54
C MET A 275 -10.49 -18.07 -10.94
N LEU A 276 -9.52 -17.19 -11.24
CA LEU A 276 -8.90 -17.13 -12.56
C LEU A 276 -8.04 -18.38 -12.84
N TYR A 277 -7.02 -18.64 -12.02
CA TYR A 277 -6.04 -19.71 -12.31
C TYR A 277 -6.49 -21.08 -11.83
N GLY A 278 -7.28 -21.15 -10.75
CA GLY A 278 -7.82 -22.40 -10.21
C GLY A 278 -9.12 -22.81 -10.85
N CYS A 279 -10.21 -22.13 -10.54
CA CYS A 279 -11.55 -22.56 -10.91
C CYS A 279 -11.81 -22.48 -12.42
N MET A 280 -11.36 -21.41 -13.12
CA MET A 280 -11.57 -21.27 -14.58
C MET A 280 -10.55 -22.06 -15.39
N MET A 281 -9.25 -21.94 -15.06
CA MET A 281 -8.18 -22.56 -15.84
C MET A 281 -7.81 -23.96 -15.35
N GLY A 282 -8.27 -24.36 -14.16
CA GLY A 282 -8.01 -25.69 -13.59
C GLY A 282 -6.55 -25.99 -13.25
N ALA A 283 -5.68 -24.97 -13.22
CA ALA A 283 -4.23 -25.14 -13.13
C ALA A 283 -3.55 -24.13 -12.20
N TYR A 284 -4.14 -23.85 -11.02
CA TYR A 284 -3.62 -22.85 -10.08
C TYR A 284 -2.13 -23.03 -9.77
N ASP A 285 -1.73 -24.26 -9.46
CA ASP A 285 -0.35 -24.58 -9.08
C ASP A 285 0.66 -24.39 -10.20
N GLY A 286 0.23 -24.62 -11.44
CA GLY A 286 1.07 -24.42 -12.63
C GLY A 286 1.07 -22.99 -13.17
N LEU A 287 0.11 -22.16 -12.78
CA LEU A 287 -0.07 -20.82 -13.34
C LEU A 287 0.24 -19.70 -12.36
N TYR A 288 -0.20 -19.80 -11.11
CA TYR A 288 -0.12 -18.69 -10.15
C TYR A 288 1.30 -18.19 -9.91
N LEU A 289 2.21 -19.07 -9.46
CA LEU A 289 3.58 -18.69 -9.17
C LEU A 289 4.35 -18.20 -10.40
N PRO A 290 4.33 -18.90 -11.55
CA PRO A 290 4.97 -18.41 -12.78
C PRO A 290 4.43 -17.05 -13.22
N MET A 291 3.12 -16.82 -13.16
CA MET A 291 2.52 -15.53 -13.54
C MET A 291 2.88 -14.41 -12.57
N MET A 292 2.97 -14.68 -11.26
CA MET A 292 3.47 -13.70 -10.30
C MET A 292 4.93 -13.34 -10.57
N VAL A 293 5.81 -14.33 -10.76
CA VAL A 293 7.23 -14.10 -11.06
C VAL A 293 7.37 -13.27 -12.33
N LEU A 294 6.62 -13.61 -13.37
CA LEU A 294 6.60 -12.88 -14.63
C LEU A 294 6.15 -11.42 -14.42
N GLY A 295 5.06 -11.21 -13.69
CA GLY A 295 4.53 -9.88 -13.40
C GLY A 295 5.55 -8.99 -12.68
N TYR A 296 6.20 -9.51 -11.64
CA TYR A 296 7.25 -8.80 -10.93
C TYR A 296 8.50 -8.58 -11.79
N ALA A 297 8.92 -9.57 -12.57
CA ALA A 297 10.06 -9.42 -13.48
C ALA A 297 9.79 -8.32 -14.52
N CYS A 298 8.59 -8.29 -15.09
CA CYS A 298 8.17 -7.23 -16.01
C CYS A 298 8.07 -5.86 -15.33
N SER A 299 7.76 -5.79 -14.03
CA SER A 299 7.64 -4.51 -13.33
C SER A 299 8.98 -3.78 -13.15
N VAL A 300 10.10 -4.50 -13.05
CA VAL A 300 11.42 -3.91 -12.84
C VAL A 300 11.84 -2.94 -13.96
N PRO A 301 11.82 -3.30 -15.26
CA PRO A 301 12.15 -2.36 -16.33
C PRO A 301 11.16 -1.19 -16.38
N PHE A 302 9.87 -1.42 -16.16
CA PHE A 302 8.88 -0.34 -16.12
C PHE A 302 9.10 0.60 -14.95
N PHE A 303 9.52 0.11 -13.78
CA PHE A 303 9.88 0.95 -12.65
C PHE A 303 11.04 1.89 -13.00
N ILE A 304 12.12 1.37 -13.59
CA ILE A 304 13.27 2.16 -14.04
C ILE A 304 12.84 3.21 -15.08
N LEU A 305 12.04 2.81 -16.06
CA LEU A 305 11.55 3.71 -17.11
C LEU A 305 10.59 4.76 -16.55
N SER A 306 9.76 4.42 -15.56
CA SER A 306 8.83 5.34 -14.93
C SER A 306 9.57 6.41 -14.13
N VAL A 307 10.60 6.04 -13.36
CA VAL A 307 11.46 6.97 -12.63
C VAL A 307 12.18 7.92 -13.61
N ARG A 308 12.80 7.39 -14.68
CA ARG A 308 13.45 8.22 -15.71
C ARG A 308 12.47 9.19 -16.39
N THR A 309 11.24 8.73 -16.67
CA THR A 309 10.20 9.56 -17.28
C THR A 309 9.77 10.66 -16.30
N SER A 310 9.60 10.31 -15.03
CA SER A 310 9.26 11.26 -13.96
C SER A 310 10.31 12.34 -13.79
N GLN A 311 11.59 11.96 -13.80
CA GLN A 311 12.71 12.93 -13.70
C GLN A 311 12.78 13.88 -14.90
N LYS A 312 12.49 13.39 -16.12
CA LYS A 312 12.59 14.21 -17.35
C LYS A 312 11.35 15.03 -17.65
N LYS A 313 10.14 14.49 -17.42
CA LYS A 313 8.85 15.07 -17.86
C LYS A 313 7.88 15.35 -16.71
N GLY A 314 8.30 15.10 -15.48
CA GLY A 314 7.46 15.23 -14.28
C GLY A 314 6.62 14.00 -13.97
N GLN A 315 6.15 13.91 -12.73
CA GLN A 315 5.43 12.76 -12.18
C GLN A 315 4.09 12.54 -12.88
N LYS A 316 3.34 13.60 -13.15
CA LYS A 316 2.07 13.56 -13.92
C LYS A 316 2.24 12.84 -15.27
N ALA A 317 3.25 13.22 -16.05
CA ALA A 317 3.49 12.66 -17.38
C ALA A 317 3.84 11.17 -17.30
N SER A 318 4.62 10.77 -16.30
CA SER A 318 4.97 9.38 -16.06
C SER A 318 3.75 8.55 -15.69
N LEU A 319 2.98 8.98 -14.70
CA LEU A 319 1.76 8.31 -14.26
C LEU A 319 0.78 8.13 -15.43
N THR A 320 0.49 9.21 -16.16
CA THR A 320 -0.43 9.18 -17.31
C THR A 320 0.04 8.20 -18.38
N LYS A 321 1.35 8.22 -18.74
CA LYS A 321 1.90 7.35 -19.77
C LYS A 321 1.75 5.86 -19.42
N TYR A 322 2.19 5.47 -18.23
CA TYR A 322 2.24 4.04 -17.87
C TYR A 322 0.87 3.48 -17.48
N VAL A 323 -0.02 4.29 -16.91
CA VAL A 323 -1.43 3.89 -16.72
C VAL A 323 -2.12 3.70 -18.08
N SER A 324 -1.82 4.54 -19.09
CA SER A 324 -2.35 4.34 -20.45
C SER A 324 -1.83 3.06 -21.10
N VAL A 325 -0.55 2.71 -20.90
CA VAL A 325 0.01 1.44 -21.37
C VAL A 325 -0.69 0.26 -20.69
N ALA A 326 -0.87 0.32 -19.37
CA ALA A 326 -1.59 -0.71 -18.63
C ALA A 326 -3.02 -0.90 -19.14
N LEU A 327 -3.76 0.19 -19.32
CA LEU A 327 -5.12 0.17 -19.84
C LEU A 327 -5.20 -0.47 -21.23
N ALA A 328 -4.30 -0.08 -22.15
CA ALA A 328 -4.26 -0.65 -23.50
C ALA A 328 -3.96 -2.16 -23.49
N CYS A 329 -3.01 -2.61 -22.66
CA CYS A 329 -2.69 -4.02 -22.52
C CYS A 329 -3.84 -4.82 -21.90
N TYR A 330 -4.52 -4.27 -20.92
CA TYR A 330 -5.67 -4.95 -20.29
C TYR A 330 -6.91 -5.04 -21.20
N VAL A 331 -7.02 -4.22 -22.24
CA VAL A 331 -7.97 -4.48 -23.32
C VAL A 331 -7.65 -5.81 -24.02
N GLY A 332 -6.38 -6.09 -24.28
CA GLY A 332 -5.94 -7.39 -24.82
C GLY A 332 -6.24 -8.55 -23.87
N VAL A 333 -5.96 -8.39 -22.57
CA VAL A 333 -6.30 -9.41 -21.56
C VAL A 333 -7.81 -9.64 -21.49
N LEU A 334 -8.63 -8.57 -21.54
CA LEU A 334 -10.09 -8.66 -21.58
C LEU A 334 -10.58 -9.47 -22.77
N VAL A 335 -10.06 -9.19 -23.97
CA VAL A 335 -10.44 -9.94 -25.18
C VAL A 335 -10.10 -11.42 -25.03
N LEU A 336 -8.92 -11.75 -24.50
CA LEU A 336 -8.54 -13.14 -24.25
C LEU A 336 -9.47 -13.81 -23.24
N LEU A 337 -9.82 -13.17 -22.14
CA LEU A 337 -10.74 -13.74 -21.15
C LEU A 337 -12.17 -13.89 -21.69
N LEU A 338 -12.62 -13.03 -22.62
CA LEU A 338 -13.89 -13.19 -23.30
C LEU A 338 -13.90 -14.39 -24.28
N LEU A 339 -12.75 -14.74 -24.84
CA LEU A 339 -12.59 -15.92 -25.69
C LEU A 339 -12.49 -17.24 -24.92
N TRP A 340 -12.27 -17.19 -23.61
CA TRP A 340 -12.21 -18.38 -22.78
C TRP A 340 -13.50 -19.23 -22.88
N GLY A 341 -13.33 -20.54 -23.00
CA GLY A 341 -14.45 -21.48 -23.11
C GLY A 341 -15.04 -21.63 -24.51
N HIS A 342 -14.51 -20.93 -25.53
CA HIS A 342 -14.93 -21.09 -26.94
C HIS A 342 -14.13 -22.17 -27.71
N GLY A 343 -13.53 -23.12 -27.00
CA GLY A 343 -12.80 -24.26 -27.53
C GLY A 343 -11.51 -24.54 -26.76
N ASP A 344 -10.93 -25.73 -26.97
CA ASP A 344 -9.78 -26.23 -26.21
C ASP A 344 -8.51 -25.39 -26.37
N ALA A 345 -8.42 -24.59 -27.45
CA ALA A 345 -7.30 -23.70 -27.69
C ALA A 345 -7.32 -22.42 -26.82
N PHE A 346 -8.48 -22.06 -26.24
CA PHE A 346 -8.69 -20.80 -25.51
C PHE A 346 -8.60 -20.98 -23.98
N HIS A 347 -7.50 -21.58 -23.52
CA HIS A 347 -7.19 -21.70 -22.10
C HIS A 347 -5.70 -21.45 -21.85
N LEU A 348 -5.37 -21.04 -20.61
CA LEU A 348 -3.97 -20.87 -20.19
C LEU A 348 -3.34 -22.27 -19.94
N SER A 349 -2.22 -22.52 -20.59
CA SER A 349 -1.42 -23.72 -20.38
C SER A 349 0.05 -23.33 -20.30
N LEU A 350 0.70 -23.58 -19.17
CA LEU A 350 2.12 -23.27 -18.97
C LEU A 350 2.91 -24.51 -18.56
N LEU A 351 2.40 -25.25 -17.57
CA LEU A 351 2.98 -26.49 -17.08
C LEU A 351 1.91 -27.58 -17.16
N GLY A 352 2.07 -28.53 -18.08
CA GLY A 352 1.26 -29.72 -18.20
C GLY A 352 1.91 -30.92 -17.51
N GLU A 353 1.23 -32.09 -17.50
CA GLU A 353 1.73 -33.34 -16.91
C GLU A 353 3.09 -33.78 -17.48
N ASN A 354 3.36 -33.47 -18.75
CA ASN A 354 4.59 -33.82 -19.47
C ASN A 354 5.62 -32.66 -19.56
N GLY A 355 5.51 -31.63 -18.74
CA GLY A 355 6.41 -30.47 -18.76
C GLY A 355 5.80 -29.21 -19.38
N LEU A 356 6.64 -28.38 -20.00
CA LEU A 356 6.23 -27.10 -20.57
C LEU A 356 5.27 -27.28 -21.74
N SER A 357 4.04 -26.80 -21.61
CA SER A 357 3.01 -26.82 -22.65
C SER A 357 2.45 -25.43 -22.86
N ILE A 358 2.99 -24.69 -23.84
CA ILE A 358 2.59 -23.30 -24.09
C ILE A 358 1.82 -23.23 -25.43
N ASN A 359 0.58 -22.76 -25.36
CA ASN A 359 -0.23 -22.47 -26.55
C ASN A 359 -0.17 -20.98 -26.93
N LEU A 360 -0.67 -20.62 -28.13
CA LEU A 360 -0.69 -19.23 -28.60
C LEU A 360 -1.49 -18.32 -27.66
N TYR A 361 -2.57 -18.81 -27.09
CA TYR A 361 -3.40 -18.08 -26.10
C TYR A 361 -2.57 -17.66 -24.88
N THR A 362 -1.78 -18.58 -24.33
CA THR A 362 -0.89 -18.32 -23.21
C THR A 362 0.21 -17.32 -23.56
N ILE A 363 0.79 -17.41 -24.76
CA ILE A 363 1.80 -16.44 -25.21
C ILE A 363 1.22 -15.03 -25.28
N LEU A 364 0.04 -14.88 -25.89
CA LEU A 364 -0.64 -13.58 -25.97
C LEU A 364 -1.04 -13.07 -24.58
N PHE A 365 -1.54 -13.95 -23.70
CA PHE A 365 -1.88 -13.58 -22.33
C PHE A 365 -0.64 -13.10 -21.56
N ILE A 366 0.47 -13.83 -21.62
CA ILE A 366 1.76 -13.46 -21.02
C ILE A 366 2.23 -12.10 -21.52
N LEU A 367 2.13 -11.85 -22.82
CA LEU A 367 2.55 -10.58 -23.43
C LEU A 367 1.72 -9.41 -22.90
N PHE A 368 0.40 -9.48 -23.02
CA PHE A 368 -0.49 -8.41 -22.59
C PHE A 368 -0.51 -8.25 -21.07
N PHE A 369 -0.61 -9.35 -20.33
CA PHE A 369 -0.59 -9.32 -18.87
C PHE A 369 0.75 -8.82 -18.34
N GLY A 370 1.88 -9.36 -18.81
CA GLY A 370 3.21 -8.99 -18.32
C GLY A 370 3.52 -7.50 -18.53
N ILE A 371 3.27 -6.97 -19.74
CA ILE A 371 3.46 -5.54 -20.04
C ILE A 371 2.47 -4.70 -19.23
N GLY A 372 1.21 -5.06 -19.21
CA GLY A 372 0.16 -4.33 -18.47
C GLY A 372 0.42 -4.33 -16.98
N TYR A 373 0.70 -5.48 -16.38
CA TYR A 373 1.05 -5.64 -14.97
C TYR A 373 2.29 -4.83 -14.62
N GLY A 374 3.36 -4.96 -15.40
CA GLY A 374 4.60 -4.23 -15.17
C GLY A 374 4.39 -2.73 -15.19
N ALA A 375 3.65 -2.22 -16.17
CA ALA A 375 3.38 -0.80 -16.31
C ALA A 375 2.56 -0.24 -15.14
N TYR A 376 1.46 -0.90 -14.72
CA TYR A 376 0.63 -0.37 -13.64
C TYR A 376 1.29 -0.55 -12.27
N TYR A 377 1.97 -1.68 -12.02
CA TYR A 377 2.65 -1.92 -10.76
C TYR A 377 3.75 -0.88 -10.50
N ALA A 378 4.48 -0.50 -11.54
CA ALA A 378 5.49 0.55 -11.46
C ALA A 378 4.92 1.94 -11.15
N THR A 379 3.63 2.17 -11.35
CA THR A 379 2.97 3.45 -11.11
C THR A 379 2.07 3.47 -9.87
N ALA A 380 1.87 2.34 -9.23
CA ALA A 380 0.92 2.21 -8.11
C ALA A 380 1.19 3.19 -6.96
N ASP A 381 2.46 3.40 -6.63
CA ASP A 381 2.88 4.29 -5.54
C ASP A 381 3.32 5.69 -6.02
N MET A 382 3.24 5.98 -7.32
CA MET A 382 3.57 7.31 -7.87
C MET A 382 2.75 8.47 -7.29
N PRO A 383 1.47 8.31 -6.93
CA PRO A 383 0.73 9.37 -6.27
C PRO A 383 1.32 9.82 -4.93
N ILE A 384 2.05 8.96 -4.21
CA ILE A 384 2.60 9.26 -2.88
C ILE A 384 3.55 10.48 -2.91
N PRO A 385 4.62 10.52 -3.73
CA PRO A 385 5.46 11.72 -3.79
C PRO A 385 4.74 12.97 -4.34
N MET A 386 3.67 12.80 -5.14
CA MET A 386 2.86 13.92 -5.63
C MET A 386 2.07 14.63 -4.51
N VAL A 387 1.87 13.98 -3.34
CA VAL A 387 1.28 14.62 -2.16
C VAL A 387 2.16 15.78 -1.67
N ALA A 388 3.49 15.67 -1.78
CA ALA A 388 4.40 16.76 -1.43
C ALA A 388 4.18 17.97 -2.35
N ASP A 389 3.98 17.75 -3.66
CA ASP A 389 3.66 18.83 -4.61
C ASP A 389 2.35 19.53 -4.24
N CYS A 390 1.34 18.78 -3.80
CA CYS A 390 0.07 19.35 -3.32
C CYS A 390 0.24 20.14 -2.01
N SER A 391 1.16 19.73 -1.14
CA SER A 391 1.50 20.46 0.09
C SER A 391 2.21 21.78 -0.22
N ASP A 392 3.16 21.77 -1.16
CA ASP A 392 3.84 22.98 -1.63
C ASP A 392 2.85 23.96 -2.29
N TYR A 393 1.89 23.43 -3.06
CA TYR A 393 0.80 24.23 -3.63
C TYR A 393 -0.09 24.84 -2.55
N GLU A 394 -0.40 24.10 -1.48
CA GLU A 394 -1.19 24.64 -0.36
C GLU A 394 -0.47 25.79 0.34
N THR A 395 0.85 25.66 0.56
CA THR A 395 1.71 26.73 1.09
C THR A 395 1.71 27.95 0.14
N TYR A 396 1.80 27.72 -1.15
CA TYR A 396 1.73 28.78 -2.16
C TYR A 396 0.39 29.52 -2.15
N ARG A 397 -0.75 28.77 -2.03
CA ARG A 397 -2.11 29.28 -2.07
C ARG A 397 -2.53 29.99 -0.79
N SER A 398 -2.29 29.36 0.36
CA SER A 398 -2.86 29.79 1.66
C SER A 398 -1.80 30.27 2.66
N GLY A 399 -0.52 30.13 2.36
CA GLY A 399 0.58 30.39 3.30
C GLY A 399 0.72 29.33 4.39
N LYS A 400 -0.19 28.34 4.48
CA LYS A 400 -0.18 27.30 5.51
C LYS A 400 0.71 26.13 5.09
N TYR A 401 1.74 25.84 5.87
CA TYR A 401 2.59 24.67 5.69
C TYR A 401 2.03 23.48 6.48
N ILE A 402 1.35 22.56 5.80
CA ILE A 402 0.59 21.45 6.42
C ILE A 402 0.86 20.08 5.77
N PRO A 403 2.13 19.69 5.55
CA PRO A 403 2.47 18.44 4.86
C PRO A 403 1.95 17.19 5.58
N GLY A 404 1.92 17.21 6.91
CA GLY A 404 1.38 16.10 7.71
C GLY A 404 -0.08 15.84 7.45
N ILE A 405 -0.90 16.90 7.35
CA ILE A 405 -2.33 16.80 7.06
C ILE A 405 -2.55 16.24 5.66
N MET A 406 -1.83 16.75 4.66
CA MET A 406 -1.92 16.29 3.29
C MET A 406 -1.58 14.79 3.17
N GLY A 407 -0.50 14.37 3.83
CA GLY A 407 -0.10 12.95 3.89
C GLY A 407 -1.14 12.06 4.58
N THR A 408 -1.72 12.54 5.70
CA THR A 408 -2.75 11.79 6.44
C THR A 408 -4.03 11.62 5.62
N LEU A 409 -4.48 12.68 4.95
CA LEU A 409 -5.66 12.63 4.07
C LEU A 409 -5.47 11.63 2.94
N PHE A 410 -4.32 11.66 2.27
CA PHE A 410 -4.01 10.72 1.20
C PHE A 410 -3.93 9.27 1.73
N SER A 411 -3.28 9.06 2.86
CA SER A 411 -3.16 7.75 3.51
C SER A 411 -4.53 7.18 3.91
N LEU A 412 -5.45 8.01 4.40
CA LEU A 412 -6.81 7.60 4.71
C LEU A 412 -7.53 7.05 3.47
N VAL A 413 -7.48 7.80 2.36
CA VAL A 413 -8.09 7.37 1.09
C VAL A 413 -7.44 6.08 0.57
N ASP A 414 -6.11 5.99 0.59
CA ASP A 414 -5.37 4.80 0.17
C ASP A 414 -5.77 3.55 0.97
N LYS A 415 -5.86 3.65 2.30
CA LYS A 415 -6.30 2.56 3.18
C LYS A 415 -7.75 2.14 2.92
N LEU A 416 -8.67 3.10 2.80
CA LEU A 416 -10.08 2.82 2.56
C LEU A 416 -10.26 2.14 1.21
N VAL A 417 -9.69 2.70 0.16
CA VAL A 417 -9.85 2.18 -1.20
C VAL A 417 -9.21 0.80 -1.36
N SER A 418 -8.01 0.59 -0.81
CA SER A 418 -7.38 -0.72 -0.85
C SER A 418 -8.19 -1.80 -0.13
N SER A 419 -8.89 -1.44 0.95
CA SER A 419 -9.74 -2.38 1.69
C SER A 419 -11.09 -2.65 1.01
N LEU A 420 -11.61 -1.71 0.20
CA LEU A 420 -12.83 -1.91 -0.57
C LEU A 420 -12.72 -3.10 -1.55
N SER A 421 -11.51 -3.48 -1.95
CA SER A 421 -11.29 -4.63 -2.83
C SER A 421 -11.91 -5.92 -2.26
N ALA A 422 -11.75 -6.19 -0.97
CA ALA A 422 -12.31 -7.37 -0.32
C ALA A 422 -13.87 -7.34 -0.33
N THR A 423 -14.46 -6.18 -0.04
CA THR A 423 -15.91 -5.99 -0.08
C THR A 423 -16.47 -6.17 -1.49
N VAL A 424 -15.82 -5.57 -2.49
CA VAL A 424 -16.23 -5.66 -3.90
C VAL A 424 -16.16 -7.12 -4.38
N VAL A 425 -15.08 -7.84 -4.03
CA VAL A 425 -14.94 -9.27 -4.35
C VAL A 425 -16.01 -10.09 -3.64
N GLY A 426 -16.26 -9.86 -2.36
CA GLY A 426 -17.30 -10.57 -1.59
C GLY A 426 -18.70 -10.37 -2.17
N ILE A 427 -19.06 -9.14 -2.53
CA ILE A 427 -20.32 -8.82 -3.21
C ILE A 427 -20.42 -9.56 -4.55
N ALA A 428 -19.38 -9.49 -5.39
CA ALA A 428 -19.38 -10.12 -6.70
C ALA A 428 -19.52 -11.65 -6.62
N VAL A 429 -18.87 -12.29 -5.65
CA VAL A 429 -18.98 -13.74 -5.41
C VAL A 429 -20.39 -14.11 -4.92
N THR A 430 -20.99 -13.29 -4.06
CA THR A 430 -22.36 -13.52 -3.57
C THR A 430 -23.40 -13.40 -4.69
N PHE A 431 -23.18 -12.54 -5.69
CA PHE A 431 -24.08 -12.39 -6.85
C PHE A 431 -24.22 -13.67 -7.68
N ILE A 432 -23.21 -14.53 -7.72
CA ILE A 432 -23.27 -15.83 -8.41
C ILE A 432 -23.76 -16.97 -7.48
N GLY A 433 -24.29 -16.63 -6.30
CA GLY A 433 -24.91 -17.58 -5.38
C GLY A 433 -23.93 -18.38 -4.52
N LEU A 434 -22.66 -18.02 -4.46
CA LEU A 434 -21.67 -18.68 -3.63
C LEU A 434 -21.72 -18.15 -2.19
N ASN A 435 -21.82 -19.05 -1.23
CA ASN A 435 -21.81 -18.73 0.19
C ASN A 435 -20.40 -18.64 0.78
N ASN A 436 -19.41 -19.21 0.09
CA ASN A 436 -18.01 -19.20 0.46
C ASN A 436 -17.18 -18.49 -0.60
N LEU A 437 -16.05 -17.92 -0.19
CA LEU A 437 -15.08 -17.35 -1.14
C LEU A 437 -14.38 -18.50 -1.88
N PRO A 438 -14.39 -18.50 -3.23
CA PRO A 438 -13.72 -19.52 -4.02
C PRO A 438 -12.21 -19.59 -3.70
N THR A 439 -11.73 -20.82 -3.61
CA THR A 439 -10.31 -21.14 -3.40
C THR A 439 -9.73 -21.85 -4.62
N GLN A 440 -8.45 -22.14 -4.58
CA GLN A 440 -7.72 -22.64 -5.75
C GLN A 440 -8.17 -23.99 -6.30
N TYR A 441 -8.86 -24.81 -5.50
CA TYR A 441 -9.29 -26.17 -5.89
C TYR A 441 -10.80 -26.29 -6.03
N ASP A 442 -11.52 -25.21 -5.88
CA ASP A 442 -12.97 -25.23 -6.06
C ASP A 442 -13.33 -25.40 -7.55
N PRO A 443 -14.41 -26.12 -7.86
CA PRO A 443 -14.85 -26.30 -9.23
C PRO A 443 -15.37 -24.99 -9.84
N TYR A 444 -15.32 -24.91 -11.16
CA TYR A 444 -15.94 -23.79 -11.88
C TYR A 444 -17.45 -23.76 -11.65
N THR A 445 -17.96 -22.60 -11.31
CA THR A 445 -19.40 -22.33 -11.15
C THR A 445 -19.89 -21.42 -12.29
N PRO A 446 -21.08 -21.66 -12.88
CA PRO A 446 -21.63 -20.79 -13.92
C PRO A 446 -21.70 -19.33 -13.47
N GLY A 447 -21.24 -18.43 -14.33
CA GLY A 447 -21.14 -16.99 -14.04
C GLY A 447 -19.81 -16.54 -13.41
N MET A 448 -18.96 -17.46 -12.96
CA MET A 448 -17.67 -17.12 -12.37
C MET A 448 -16.72 -16.43 -13.38
N ASN A 449 -16.78 -16.79 -14.66
CA ASN A 449 -16.04 -16.13 -15.72
C ASN A 449 -16.39 -14.64 -15.83
N VAL A 450 -17.68 -14.30 -15.72
CA VAL A 450 -18.14 -12.90 -15.73
C VAL A 450 -17.59 -12.16 -14.50
N VAL A 451 -17.65 -12.76 -13.33
CA VAL A 451 -17.10 -12.18 -12.10
C VAL A 451 -15.60 -11.94 -12.23
N VAL A 452 -14.85 -12.90 -12.76
CA VAL A 452 -13.40 -12.75 -13.00
C VAL A 452 -13.13 -11.63 -14.00
N ILE A 453 -13.84 -11.58 -15.13
CA ILE A 453 -13.68 -10.51 -16.12
C ILE A 453 -13.94 -9.13 -15.49
N VAL A 454 -15.00 -9.02 -14.69
CA VAL A 454 -15.35 -7.76 -14.01
C VAL A 454 -14.27 -7.37 -13.01
N LEU A 455 -13.85 -8.29 -12.15
CA LEU A 455 -12.90 -8.00 -11.07
C LEU A 455 -11.46 -7.86 -11.57
N PHE A 456 -11.02 -8.70 -12.50
CA PHE A 456 -9.64 -8.71 -12.97
C PHE A 456 -9.37 -7.70 -14.08
N CYS A 457 -10.39 -7.36 -14.90
CA CYS A 457 -10.23 -6.45 -16.03
C CYS A 457 -11.10 -5.19 -15.91
N ALA A 458 -12.43 -5.32 -15.85
CA ALA A 458 -13.32 -4.18 -16.01
C ALA A 458 -13.14 -3.12 -14.91
N ILE A 459 -13.15 -3.52 -13.63
CA ILE A 459 -12.97 -2.57 -12.52
C ILE A 459 -11.59 -1.91 -12.56
N PRO A 460 -10.44 -2.63 -12.72
CA PRO A 460 -9.15 -1.99 -12.91
C PRO A 460 -9.11 -1.02 -14.10
N MET A 461 -9.69 -1.37 -15.24
CA MET A 461 -9.72 -0.50 -16.41
C MET A 461 -10.52 0.77 -16.15
N VAL A 462 -11.69 0.69 -15.50
CA VAL A 462 -12.50 1.86 -15.09
C VAL A 462 -11.73 2.72 -14.09
N ALA A 463 -11.06 2.12 -13.13
CA ALA A 463 -10.26 2.82 -12.14
C ALA A 463 -9.06 3.56 -12.78
N TRP A 464 -8.39 2.96 -13.76
CA TRP A 464 -7.34 3.63 -14.53
C TRP A 464 -7.89 4.72 -15.44
N ALA A 465 -9.05 4.52 -16.06
CA ALA A 465 -9.72 5.57 -16.82
C ALA A 465 -10.06 6.79 -15.94
N ALA A 466 -10.57 6.56 -14.73
CA ALA A 466 -10.80 7.61 -13.74
C ALA A 466 -9.49 8.32 -13.35
N THR A 467 -8.38 7.58 -13.16
CA THR A 467 -7.05 8.14 -12.94
C THR A 467 -6.62 9.06 -14.09
N LEU A 468 -6.77 8.63 -15.33
CA LEU A 468 -6.40 9.42 -16.52
C LEU A 468 -7.25 10.69 -16.64
N ILE A 469 -8.56 10.60 -16.37
CA ILE A 469 -9.47 11.75 -16.35
C ILE A 469 -9.07 12.73 -15.25
N ALA A 470 -8.79 12.24 -14.05
CA ALA A 470 -8.34 13.06 -12.94
C ALA A 470 -7.02 13.78 -13.28
N MET A 471 -6.06 13.09 -13.90
CA MET A 471 -4.78 13.66 -14.29
C MET A 471 -4.89 14.71 -15.41
N LYS A 472 -5.90 14.67 -16.26
CA LYS A 472 -6.14 15.78 -17.21
C LYS A 472 -6.37 17.11 -16.48
N GLY A 473 -7.11 17.08 -15.36
CA GLY A 473 -7.39 18.27 -14.55
C GLY A 473 -6.32 18.59 -13.48
N TYR A 474 -5.27 17.78 -13.33
CA TYR A 474 -4.20 18.01 -12.39
C TYR A 474 -3.24 19.10 -12.92
N SER A 475 -3.16 20.24 -12.22
CA SER A 475 -2.46 21.45 -12.69
C SER A 475 -0.98 21.50 -12.33
N LEU A 476 -0.50 20.69 -11.39
CA LEU A 476 0.87 20.72 -10.91
C LEU A 476 1.80 19.99 -11.90
N THR A 477 2.19 20.68 -12.94
CA THR A 477 3.21 20.24 -13.92
C THR A 477 4.60 20.62 -13.44
N GLY A 478 5.64 20.07 -14.07
CA GLY A 478 7.02 20.39 -13.69
C GLY A 478 7.35 21.89 -13.76
N GLU A 479 6.80 22.62 -14.73
CA GLU A 479 6.97 24.09 -14.86
C GLU A 479 6.23 24.83 -13.75
N LYS A 480 4.96 24.46 -13.49
CA LYS A 480 4.19 25.09 -12.42
C LYS A 480 4.78 24.82 -11.04
N MET A 481 5.36 23.65 -10.81
CA MET A 481 6.04 23.33 -9.56
C MET A 481 7.31 24.14 -9.36
N LYS A 482 8.08 24.44 -10.42
CA LYS A 482 9.23 25.37 -10.34
C LYS A 482 8.78 26.76 -9.90
N GLU A 483 7.71 27.29 -10.48
CA GLU A 483 7.13 28.57 -10.09
C GLU A 483 6.72 28.55 -8.60
N ILE A 484 5.96 27.55 -8.17
CA ILE A 484 5.49 27.40 -6.78
C ILE A 484 6.67 27.35 -5.81
N GLN A 485 7.68 26.55 -6.12
CA GLN A 485 8.87 26.41 -5.29
C GLN A 485 9.68 27.72 -5.19
N ALA A 486 9.84 28.43 -6.30
CA ALA A 486 10.53 29.72 -6.33
C ALA A 486 9.80 30.78 -5.48
N VAL A 487 8.49 30.89 -5.63
CA VAL A 487 7.67 31.82 -4.84
C VAL A 487 7.69 31.46 -3.35
N ASN A 488 7.53 30.18 -3.01
CA ASN A 488 7.58 29.73 -1.62
C ASN A 488 8.97 29.95 -0.99
N ALA A 489 10.06 29.76 -1.74
CA ALA A 489 11.41 30.03 -1.27
C ALA A 489 11.60 31.53 -0.95
N CYS A 490 11.22 32.43 -1.88
CA CYS A 490 11.32 33.87 -1.69
C CYS A 490 10.50 34.35 -0.48
N ARG A 491 9.24 33.88 -0.34
CA ARG A 491 8.37 34.21 0.80
C ARG A 491 8.98 33.73 2.12
N ARG A 492 9.49 32.50 2.18
CA ARG A 492 10.12 31.92 3.37
C ARG A 492 11.35 32.73 3.80
N ASP A 493 12.22 33.10 2.85
CA ASP A 493 13.42 33.88 3.15
C ASP A 493 13.06 35.28 3.62
N ALA A 494 12.04 35.91 3.05
CA ALA A 494 11.52 37.19 3.51
C ALA A 494 10.95 37.14 4.93
N VAL A 495 10.19 36.09 5.26
CA VAL A 495 9.66 35.89 6.61
C VAL A 495 10.80 35.62 7.61
N ALA A 496 11.81 34.85 7.22
CA ALA A 496 13.01 34.64 8.04
C ALA A 496 13.78 35.93 8.30
N ASN A 497 13.69 36.91 7.39
CA ASN A 497 14.27 38.24 7.52
C ASN A 497 13.34 39.27 8.21
N GLY A 498 12.25 38.84 8.83
CA GLY A 498 11.37 39.65 9.65
C GLY A 498 10.15 40.26 8.96
N MET A 499 9.88 39.93 7.70
CA MET A 499 8.62 40.30 7.02
C MET A 499 7.46 39.48 7.54
N LYS A 500 6.26 40.10 7.66
CA LYS A 500 5.06 39.32 7.96
C LYS A 500 4.67 38.44 6.79
N LEU A 501 4.12 37.24 7.07
CA LEU A 501 3.72 36.30 6.03
C LEU A 501 2.65 36.89 5.10
N GLU A 502 1.70 37.64 5.64
CA GLU A 502 0.64 38.32 4.88
C GLU A 502 1.21 39.27 3.84
N ASP A 503 2.18 40.14 4.26
CA ASP A 503 2.86 41.09 3.38
C ASP A 503 3.68 40.38 2.29
N ALA A 504 4.33 39.26 2.65
CA ALA A 504 5.08 38.43 1.69
C ALA A 504 4.17 37.74 0.65
N MET A 505 2.99 37.30 1.08
CA MET A 505 2.00 36.69 0.20
C MET A 505 1.37 37.71 -0.76
N GLU A 506 1.12 38.91 -0.32
CA GLU A 506 0.60 39.99 -1.17
C GLU A 506 1.65 40.46 -2.18
N LYS A 507 2.89 40.58 -1.77
CA LYS A 507 4.00 41.10 -2.59
C LYS A 507 4.43 40.13 -3.71
N TRP A 508 4.48 38.83 -3.44
CA TRP A 508 4.98 37.83 -4.39
C TRP A 508 3.94 36.75 -4.66
N GLN A 509 3.14 36.95 -5.69
CA GLN A 509 2.09 35.99 -6.10
C GLN A 509 2.51 35.14 -7.31
N THR A 510 3.40 35.69 -8.17
CA THR A 510 3.86 35.04 -9.40
C THR A 510 5.37 35.17 -9.55
N VAL A 511 5.99 34.36 -10.42
CA VAL A 511 7.45 34.40 -10.68
C VAL A 511 7.90 35.76 -11.18
N ASP A 512 7.08 36.46 -11.95
CA ASP A 512 7.42 37.77 -12.50
C ASP A 512 7.63 38.85 -11.44
N GLN A 513 7.05 38.67 -10.26
CA GLN A 513 7.18 39.59 -9.14
C GLN A 513 8.40 39.28 -8.24
N LEU A 514 9.09 38.17 -8.49
CA LEU A 514 10.21 37.74 -7.67
C LEU A 514 11.48 38.56 -7.98
N PRO A 515 12.40 38.70 -7.00
CA PRO A 515 13.77 39.16 -7.27
C PRO A 515 14.47 38.26 -8.31
N ALA A 516 15.42 38.80 -9.05
CA ALA A 516 16.11 38.09 -10.14
C ALA A 516 16.78 36.78 -9.69
N GLU A 517 17.26 36.72 -8.47
CA GLU A 517 17.90 35.53 -7.86
C GLU A 517 16.95 34.31 -7.69
N TYR A 518 15.63 34.52 -7.71
CA TYR A 518 14.61 33.45 -7.59
C TYR A 518 13.93 33.09 -8.91
N ARG A 519 14.26 33.80 -10.02
CA ARG A 519 13.62 33.59 -11.34
C ARG A 519 14.29 32.52 -12.21
N ALA A 520 15.27 31.75 -11.69
CA ALA A 520 16.06 30.77 -12.45
C ALA A 520 15.28 29.47 -12.83
#